data_d2355f16836060fe286894609f109580
#
_entry.id   d2355f16836060fe286894609f109580
#
_cell.length_a   1.000
_cell.length_b   1.000
_cell.length_c   1.000
_cell.angle_alpha   90.00
_cell.angle_beta   90.00
_cell.angle_gamma   90.00
#
_symmetry.space_group_name_H-M   'P 1'
#
loop_
_entity.id
_entity.type
_entity.pdbx_description
1 polymer ?
#
loop_
_entity_poly.entity_id
_entity_poly.type
_entity_poly.pdbx_seq_one_letter_code
_entity_poly.pdbx_strand_id
1 'polypeptide(L)'
;MGVITSVLNIVHGQNKYKKDCEKRRNVYLNYVAKKKEEIIAARNSELEILRDTYYSTEENLEHIESFSAELFDRTPEDEDFLDIYLGVGKREAERKIEYKEQEKLDTGDDLCQIPTQLSEEYKYIDNAPIYIKAKDANAIGIIGRKERQNEFIKCLLIDIISRQYFGDVNVYAFIDDNVQEYDWLKLIPHIQPNPNFRNIVCDTESKNIVSVSYTHLRAHETA
;
A
#
# COMPACT_ATOMS: atom_id res chain seq x y z
N MET A 1 -44.69 55.53 23.91
CA MET A 1 -45.03 54.33 23.07
C MET A 1 -43.90 53.88 22.16
N GLY A 2 -43.06 54.78 21.58
CA GLY A 2 -42.01 54.42 20.62
C GLY A 2 -40.81 53.56 21.17
N VAL A 3 -40.44 53.72 22.45
CA VAL A 3 -39.29 53.03 23.04
C VAL A 3 -39.54 51.53 23.23
N ILE A 4 -40.76 51.14 23.65
CA ILE A 4 -41.15 49.77 23.89
C ILE A 4 -41.19 48.99 22.58
N THR A 5 -41.74 49.59 21.52
CA THR A 5 -41.76 48.98 20.17
C THR A 5 -40.35 48.79 19.57
N SER A 6 -39.45 49.77 19.80
CA SER A 6 -38.04 49.66 19.38
C SER A 6 -37.30 48.51 20.09
N VAL A 7 -37.48 48.35 21.40
CA VAL A 7 -36.86 47.25 22.18
C VAL A 7 -37.41 45.91 21.74
N LEU A 8 -38.72 45.77 21.53
CA LEU A 8 -39.33 44.53 21.03
C LEU A 8 -38.83 44.15 19.62
N ASN A 9 -38.65 45.12 18.73
CA ASN A 9 -38.08 44.89 17.41
C ASN A 9 -36.60 44.46 17.47
N ILE A 10 -35.80 45.03 18.36
CA ILE A 10 -34.42 44.61 18.57
C ILE A 10 -34.36 43.17 19.09
N VAL A 11 -35.15 42.81 20.11
CA VAL A 11 -35.21 41.47 20.67
C VAL A 11 -35.70 40.45 19.62
N HIS A 12 -36.73 40.83 18.85
CA HIS A 12 -37.21 39.96 17.79
C HIS A 12 -36.16 39.76 16.68
N GLY A 13 -35.46 40.80 16.29
CA GLY A 13 -34.36 40.73 15.32
C GLY A 13 -33.20 39.84 15.80
N GLN A 14 -32.83 39.97 17.07
CA GLN A 14 -31.76 39.09 17.66
C GLN A 14 -32.19 37.64 17.73
N ASN A 15 -33.43 37.36 18.11
CA ASN A 15 -33.95 35.98 18.15
C ASN A 15 -34.04 35.36 16.75
N LYS A 16 -34.44 36.14 15.76
CA LYS A 16 -34.46 35.70 14.37
C LYS A 16 -33.03 35.38 13.88
N TYR A 17 -32.11 36.30 14.12
CA TYR A 17 -30.69 36.10 13.76
C TYR A 17 -30.10 34.83 14.39
N LYS A 18 -30.32 34.60 15.69
CA LYS A 18 -29.86 33.37 16.37
C LYS A 18 -30.42 32.11 15.72
N LYS A 19 -31.75 32.10 15.43
CA LYS A 19 -32.39 30.97 14.76
C LYS A 19 -31.81 30.72 13.35
N ASP A 20 -31.53 31.77 12.60
CA ASP A 20 -30.95 31.67 11.26
C ASP A 20 -29.50 31.16 11.31
N CYS A 21 -28.73 31.58 12.31
CA CYS A 21 -27.37 31.06 12.55
C CYS A 21 -27.39 29.57 12.94
N GLU A 22 -28.28 29.17 13.86
CA GLU A 22 -28.47 27.76 14.24
C GLU A 22 -28.89 26.89 13.04
N LYS A 23 -29.81 27.38 12.22
CA LYS A 23 -30.23 26.70 11.01
C LYS A 23 -29.06 26.50 10.03
N ARG A 24 -28.26 27.54 9.78
CA ARG A 24 -27.08 27.45 8.91
C ARG A 24 -26.05 26.46 9.48
N ARG A 25 -25.79 26.53 10.78
CA ARG A 25 -24.89 25.58 11.47
C ARG A 25 -25.34 24.13 11.28
N ASN A 26 -26.62 23.85 11.51
CA ASN A 26 -27.18 22.52 11.37
C ASN A 26 -27.11 21.99 9.92
N VAL A 27 -27.40 22.85 8.94
CA VAL A 27 -27.27 22.50 7.52
C VAL A 27 -25.82 22.17 7.17
N TYR A 28 -24.86 22.96 7.67
CA TYR A 28 -23.44 22.71 7.45
C TYR A 28 -22.98 21.41 8.12
N LEU A 29 -23.35 21.17 9.37
CA LEU A 29 -23.00 19.94 10.09
C LEU A 29 -23.58 18.69 9.43
N ASN A 30 -24.81 18.77 8.92
CA ASN A 30 -25.42 17.67 8.15
C ASN A 30 -24.68 17.42 6.83
N TYR A 31 -24.23 18.48 6.15
CA TYR A 31 -23.40 18.36 4.96
C TYR A 31 -22.05 17.69 5.28
N VAL A 32 -21.39 18.12 6.37
CA VAL A 32 -20.14 17.53 6.83
C VAL A 32 -20.32 16.05 7.19
N ALA A 33 -21.41 15.71 7.92
CA ALA A 33 -21.69 14.31 8.26
C ALA A 33 -21.81 13.42 7.01
N LYS A 34 -22.57 13.91 6.00
CA LYS A 34 -22.67 13.21 4.72
C LYS A 34 -21.32 13.05 4.03
N LYS A 35 -20.49 14.10 4.02
CA LYS A 35 -19.14 14.03 3.44
C LYS A 35 -18.21 13.07 4.19
N LYS A 36 -18.34 13.00 5.51
CA LYS A 36 -17.61 12.00 6.33
C LYS A 36 -17.98 10.57 5.93
N GLU A 37 -19.27 10.29 5.73
CA GLU A 37 -19.73 8.97 5.24
C GLU A 37 -19.15 8.64 3.85
N GLU A 38 -19.15 9.61 2.93
CA GLU A 38 -18.54 9.45 1.60
C GLU A 38 -17.03 9.16 1.67
N ILE A 39 -16.31 9.83 2.58
CA ILE A 39 -14.88 9.60 2.81
C ILE A 39 -14.63 8.19 3.36
N ILE A 40 -15.40 7.78 4.37
CA ILE A 40 -15.28 6.44 4.96
C ILE A 40 -15.54 5.36 3.90
N ALA A 41 -16.59 5.52 3.10
CA ALA A 41 -16.89 4.60 2.02
C ALA A 41 -15.75 4.53 0.99
N ALA A 42 -15.15 5.68 0.64
CA ALA A 42 -14.00 5.72 -0.27
C ALA A 42 -12.76 5.04 0.32
N ARG A 43 -12.48 5.20 1.63
CA ARG A 43 -11.37 4.51 2.32
C ARG A 43 -11.56 3.01 2.38
N ASN A 44 -12.79 2.56 2.66
CA ASN A 44 -13.11 1.14 2.67
C ASN A 44 -12.96 0.52 1.28
N SER A 45 -13.46 1.19 0.24
CA SER A 45 -13.31 0.73 -1.15
C SER A 45 -11.83 0.68 -1.57
N GLU A 46 -11.02 1.67 -1.18
CA GLU A 46 -9.59 1.69 -1.45
C GLU A 46 -8.87 0.53 -0.73
N LEU A 47 -9.24 0.25 0.52
CA LEU A 47 -8.71 -0.89 1.29
C LEU A 47 -9.07 -2.24 0.66
N GLU A 48 -10.30 -2.41 0.18
CA GLU A 48 -10.74 -3.62 -0.53
C GLU A 48 -9.91 -3.82 -1.80
N ILE A 49 -9.75 -2.79 -2.64
CA ILE A 49 -8.93 -2.86 -3.85
C ILE A 49 -7.48 -3.24 -3.51
N LEU A 50 -6.90 -2.64 -2.47
CA LEU A 50 -5.54 -2.96 -2.06
C LEU A 50 -5.40 -4.42 -1.62
N ARG A 51 -6.38 -4.98 -0.92
CA ARG A 51 -6.37 -6.37 -0.48
C ARG A 51 -6.54 -7.34 -1.64
N ASP A 52 -7.40 -7.00 -2.59
CA ASP A 52 -7.59 -7.79 -3.80
C ASP A 52 -6.38 -7.73 -4.75
N THR A 53 -5.54 -6.69 -4.61
CA THR A 53 -4.34 -6.53 -5.43
C THR A 53 -3.11 -7.16 -4.77
N TYR A 54 -2.96 -7.06 -3.45
CA TYR A 54 -1.77 -7.50 -2.71
C TYR A 54 -2.15 -8.57 -1.69
N TYR A 55 -1.96 -9.82 -2.08
CA TYR A 55 -2.26 -10.99 -1.25
C TYR A 55 -1.30 -11.13 -0.07
N SER A 56 -1.80 -11.62 1.05
CA SER A 56 -0.97 -12.05 2.17
C SER A 56 -0.13 -13.28 1.81
N THR A 57 0.87 -13.61 2.62
CA THR A 57 1.67 -14.81 2.41
C THR A 57 0.82 -16.07 2.49
N GLU A 58 -0.17 -16.09 3.38
CA GLU A 58 -1.12 -17.19 3.54
C GLU A 58 -1.98 -17.38 2.29
N GLU A 59 -2.54 -16.32 1.74
CA GLU A 59 -3.32 -16.34 0.51
C GLU A 59 -2.46 -16.79 -0.68
N ASN A 60 -1.23 -16.28 -0.80
CA ASN A 60 -0.29 -16.72 -1.83
C ASN A 60 0.03 -18.21 -1.73
N LEU A 61 0.18 -18.76 -0.53
CA LEU A 61 0.35 -20.20 -0.33
C LEU A 61 -0.89 -20.99 -0.74
N GLU A 62 -2.09 -20.52 -0.40
CA GLU A 62 -3.35 -21.13 -0.85
C GLU A 62 -3.48 -21.14 -2.38
N HIS A 63 -3.08 -20.06 -3.06
CA HIS A 63 -3.03 -19.98 -4.52
C HIS A 63 -2.06 -21.01 -5.10
N ILE A 64 -0.87 -21.18 -4.50
CA ILE A 64 0.12 -22.18 -4.93
C ILE A 64 -0.43 -23.59 -4.73
N GLU A 65 -1.01 -23.91 -3.57
CA GLU A 65 -1.53 -25.23 -3.23
C GLU A 65 -2.72 -25.64 -4.10
N SER A 66 -3.60 -24.69 -4.41
CA SER A 66 -4.79 -24.92 -5.22
C SER A 66 -4.57 -24.82 -6.73
N PHE A 67 -3.37 -24.41 -7.17
CA PHE A 67 -3.10 -24.07 -8.58
C PHE A 67 -4.13 -23.09 -9.14
N SER A 68 -4.39 -22.03 -8.39
CA SER A 68 -5.44 -21.07 -8.73
C SER A 68 -5.10 -20.24 -9.98
N ALA A 69 -6.11 -19.55 -10.53
CA ALA A 69 -5.94 -18.68 -11.71
C ALA A 69 -5.16 -17.40 -11.41
N GLU A 70 -5.01 -17.05 -10.14
CA GLU A 70 -4.29 -15.90 -9.64
C GLU A 70 -2.76 -16.10 -9.63
N LEU A 71 -2.28 -17.34 -9.90
CA LEU A 71 -0.86 -17.60 -10.06
C LEU A 71 -0.31 -16.96 -11.32
N PHE A 72 0.84 -16.28 -11.18
CA PHE A 72 1.53 -15.61 -12.28
C PHE A 72 0.66 -14.55 -12.98
N ASP A 73 -0.12 -13.83 -12.18
CA ASP A 73 -1.08 -12.84 -12.66
C ASP A 73 -0.42 -11.50 -13.05
N ARG A 74 0.88 -11.33 -12.80
CA ARG A 74 1.65 -10.11 -13.12
C ARG A 74 2.61 -10.33 -14.27
N THR A 75 2.55 -9.42 -15.22
CA THR A 75 3.43 -9.37 -16.39
C THR A 75 4.31 -8.13 -16.39
N PRO A 76 5.43 -8.10 -17.13
CA PRO A 76 6.32 -6.94 -17.19
C PRO A 76 5.64 -5.64 -17.68
N GLU A 77 4.49 -5.72 -18.34
CA GLU A 77 3.69 -4.61 -18.81
C GLU A 77 2.81 -3.98 -17.72
N ASP A 78 2.57 -4.69 -16.63
CA ASP A 78 1.73 -4.21 -15.53
C ASP A 78 2.47 -3.18 -14.67
N GLU A 79 1.73 -2.17 -14.18
CA GLU A 79 2.31 -1.11 -13.34
C GLU A 79 2.79 -1.63 -11.99
N ASP A 80 2.17 -2.69 -11.48
CA ASP A 80 2.49 -3.37 -10.21
C ASP A 80 3.40 -4.59 -10.39
N PHE A 81 4.03 -4.73 -11.55
CA PHE A 81 5.06 -5.73 -11.78
C PHE A 81 6.25 -5.55 -10.83
N LEU A 82 6.59 -6.59 -10.08
CA LEU A 82 7.59 -6.57 -9.00
C LEU A 82 7.23 -5.63 -7.83
N ASP A 83 5.96 -5.31 -7.63
CA ASP A 83 5.50 -4.79 -6.36
C ASP A 83 5.46 -5.96 -5.37
N ILE A 84 6.26 -5.89 -4.30
CA ILE A 84 6.42 -6.97 -3.33
C ILE A 84 5.69 -6.62 -2.05
N TYR A 85 4.78 -7.48 -1.61
CA TYR A 85 4.06 -7.35 -0.36
C TYR A 85 4.98 -7.52 0.85
N LEU A 86 4.86 -6.63 1.84
CA LEU A 86 5.66 -6.63 3.07
C LEU A 86 4.85 -6.97 4.33
N GLY A 87 3.53 -6.89 4.25
CA GLY A 87 2.64 -7.07 5.39
C GLY A 87 1.56 -6.01 5.44
N VAL A 88 0.92 -5.85 6.59
CA VAL A 88 -0.12 -4.85 6.83
C VAL A 88 0.37 -3.73 7.73
N GLY A 89 -0.10 -2.51 7.48
CA GLY A 89 0.30 -1.37 8.25
C GLY A 89 -0.57 -0.14 8.00
N LYS A 90 -0.08 1.01 8.44
CA LYS A 90 -0.71 2.30 8.21
C LYS A 90 -0.13 2.92 6.93
N ARG A 91 -1.00 3.17 5.95
CA ARG A 91 -0.63 3.72 4.64
C ARG A 91 -1.34 5.03 4.39
N GLU A 92 -0.67 6.00 3.76
CA GLU A 92 -1.33 7.21 3.26
C GLU A 92 -2.26 6.84 2.11
N ALA A 93 -3.50 7.37 2.15
CA ALA A 93 -4.49 7.10 1.13
C ALA A 93 -4.12 7.77 -0.20
N GLU A 94 -4.32 7.07 -1.31
CA GLU A 94 -4.05 7.59 -2.66
C GLU A 94 -4.99 8.77 -2.99
N ARG A 95 -6.27 8.63 -2.65
CA ARG A 95 -7.26 9.70 -2.86
C ARG A 95 -7.17 10.72 -1.75
N LYS A 96 -6.53 11.86 -2.04
CA LYS A 96 -6.45 12.99 -1.10
C LYS A 96 -7.79 13.68 -0.94
N ILE A 97 -8.06 14.17 0.27
CA ILE A 97 -9.25 14.98 0.55
C ILE A 97 -8.90 16.41 0.17
N GLU A 98 -9.51 16.90 -0.91
CA GLU A 98 -9.33 18.28 -1.35
C GLU A 98 -10.42 19.16 -0.77
N TYR A 99 -10.04 20.27 -0.17
CA TYR A 99 -10.92 21.31 0.30
C TYR A 99 -10.26 22.69 0.09
N LYS A 100 -11.08 23.72 -0.06
CA LYS A 100 -10.59 25.09 -0.15
C LYS A 100 -10.42 25.63 1.27
N GLU A 101 -9.19 25.93 1.65
CA GLU A 101 -8.95 26.72 2.87
C GLU A 101 -9.59 28.08 2.69
N GLN A 102 -10.48 28.45 3.63
CA GLN A 102 -10.99 29.81 3.71
C GLN A 102 -9.99 30.65 4.52
N GLU A 103 -9.64 31.82 3.99
CA GLU A 103 -8.88 32.81 4.78
C GLU A 103 -9.67 33.09 6.06
N LYS A 104 -9.03 32.87 7.20
CA LYS A 104 -9.62 33.09 8.53
C LYS A 104 -9.79 34.58 8.77
N LEU A 105 -10.95 35.12 8.44
CA LEU A 105 -11.33 36.47 8.79
C LEU A 105 -11.77 36.60 10.26
N ASP A 106 -12.15 35.48 10.89
CA ASP A 106 -12.56 35.43 12.30
C ASP A 106 -12.03 34.18 12.98
N THR A 107 -11.27 34.37 14.08
CA THR A 107 -10.62 33.27 14.82
C THR A 107 -11.56 32.51 15.75
N GLY A 108 -12.82 32.87 15.79
CA GLY A 108 -13.84 32.30 16.71
C GLY A 108 -14.75 31.24 16.11
N ASP A 109 -14.65 30.92 14.82
CA ASP A 109 -15.53 29.94 14.18
C ASP A 109 -14.91 28.54 14.14
N ASP A 110 -15.35 27.68 15.07
CA ASP A 110 -14.92 26.27 15.18
C ASP A 110 -15.24 25.46 13.91
N LEU A 111 -16.26 25.87 13.13
CA LEU A 111 -16.69 25.17 11.93
C LEU A 111 -15.66 25.23 10.79
N CYS A 112 -14.85 26.29 10.74
CA CYS A 112 -13.79 26.44 9.73
C CYS A 112 -12.67 25.40 9.86
N GLN A 113 -12.52 24.76 11.03
CA GLN A 113 -11.48 23.77 11.28
C GLN A 113 -11.89 22.36 10.89
N ILE A 114 -13.19 22.11 10.73
CA ILE A 114 -13.72 20.75 10.44
C ILE A 114 -13.13 20.14 9.18
N PRO A 115 -13.00 20.82 8.03
CA PRO A 115 -12.40 20.23 6.84
C PRO A 115 -10.96 19.80 7.04
N THR A 116 -10.16 20.62 7.75
CA THR A 116 -8.77 20.29 8.09
C THR A 116 -8.69 19.08 9.00
N GLN A 117 -9.54 19.03 10.04
CA GLN A 117 -9.60 17.87 10.95
C GLN A 117 -9.98 16.59 10.23
N LEU A 118 -10.97 16.63 9.33
CA LEU A 118 -11.37 15.49 8.51
C LEU A 118 -10.24 15.05 7.58
N SER A 119 -9.54 15.99 6.97
CA SER A 119 -8.40 15.67 6.10
C SER A 119 -7.29 14.94 6.86
N GLU A 120 -6.96 15.38 8.07
CA GLU A 120 -5.94 14.73 8.91
C GLU A 120 -6.44 13.40 9.49
N GLU A 121 -7.71 13.30 9.95
CA GLU A 121 -8.31 12.09 10.50
C GLU A 121 -8.32 10.95 9.48
N TYR A 122 -8.65 11.26 8.22
CA TYR A 122 -8.77 10.26 7.14
C TYR A 122 -7.63 10.30 6.14
N LYS A 123 -6.47 10.86 6.52
CA LYS A 123 -5.27 10.90 5.69
C LYS A 123 -4.71 9.50 5.43
N TYR A 124 -4.84 8.62 6.41
CA TYR A 124 -4.28 7.28 6.38
C TYR A 124 -5.36 6.21 6.43
N ILE A 125 -5.03 5.05 5.88
CA ILE A 125 -5.80 3.81 5.98
C ILE A 125 -5.03 2.88 6.91
N ASP A 126 -5.68 2.40 7.97
CA ASP A 126 -5.11 1.43 8.89
C ASP A 126 -5.31 0.00 8.35
N ASN A 127 -4.42 -0.92 8.70
CA ASN A 127 -4.44 -2.32 8.27
C ASN A 127 -4.48 -2.49 6.75
N ALA A 128 -3.86 -1.57 6.01
CA ALA A 128 -3.71 -1.65 4.57
C ALA A 128 -2.46 -2.46 4.20
N PRO A 129 -2.46 -3.18 3.07
CA PRO A 129 -1.27 -3.79 2.51
C PRO A 129 -0.16 -2.76 2.30
N ILE A 130 1.02 -3.08 2.80
CA ILE A 130 2.25 -2.32 2.54
C ILE A 130 3.08 -3.11 1.54
N TYR A 131 3.51 -2.45 0.49
CA TYR A 131 4.34 -3.03 -0.55
C TYR A 131 5.50 -2.10 -0.93
N ILE A 132 6.49 -2.66 -1.60
CA ILE A 132 7.60 -1.92 -2.20
C ILE A 132 7.65 -2.19 -3.69
N LYS A 133 8.02 -1.18 -4.45
CA LYS A 133 8.29 -1.30 -5.89
C LYS A 133 9.74 -1.75 -6.09
N ALA A 134 9.94 -3.07 -6.19
CA ALA A 134 11.30 -3.61 -6.36
C ALA A 134 11.90 -3.23 -7.72
N LYS A 135 11.08 -3.02 -8.74
CA LYS A 135 11.50 -2.54 -10.05
C LYS A 135 12.22 -1.19 -9.99
N ASP A 136 11.81 -0.32 -9.07
CA ASP A 136 12.37 1.02 -8.89
C ASP A 136 13.54 1.05 -7.89
N ALA A 137 13.77 -0.05 -7.16
CA ALA A 137 14.79 -0.14 -6.12
C ALA A 137 16.09 -0.73 -6.65
N ASN A 138 17.21 -0.02 -6.50
CA ASN A 138 18.53 -0.58 -6.83
C ASN A 138 19.01 -1.64 -5.83
N ALA A 139 18.58 -1.54 -4.57
CA ALA A 139 18.89 -2.48 -3.51
C ALA A 139 17.88 -2.35 -2.36
N ILE A 140 17.57 -3.46 -1.71
CA ILE A 140 16.72 -3.54 -0.54
C ILE A 140 17.50 -4.24 0.57
N GLY A 141 17.71 -3.57 1.70
CA GLY A 141 18.40 -4.11 2.86
C GLY A 141 17.40 -4.55 3.94
N ILE A 142 17.54 -5.78 4.44
CA ILE A 142 16.74 -6.32 5.54
C ILE A 142 17.62 -6.38 6.78
N ILE A 143 17.28 -5.64 7.83
CA ILE A 143 18.02 -5.57 9.08
C ILE A 143 17.14 -6.07 10.23
N GLY A 144 17.65 -7.03 11.00
CA GLY A 144 16.92 -7.62 12.12
C GLY A 144 17.62 -8.80 12.75
N ARG A 145 16.91 -9.56 13.59
CA ARG A 145 17.41 -10.86 14.09
C ARG A 145 17.39 -11.88 12.96
N LYS A 146 18.39 -12.75 12.91
CA LYS A 146 18.60 -13.72 11.82
C LYS A 146 17.35 -14.59 11.55
N GLU A 147 16.72 -15.09 12.59
CA GLU A 147 15.52 -15.93 12.47
C GLU A 147 14.37 -15.17 11.76
N ARG A 148 14.13 -13.93 12.18
CA ARG A 148 13.08 -13.09 11.57
C ARG A 148 13.45 -12.61 10.17
N GLN A 149 14.74 -12.38 9.89
CA GLN A 149 15.18 -12.07 8.53
C GLN A 149 14.87 -13.23 7.58
N ASN A 150 15.19 -14.47 8.00
CA ASN A 150 14.94 -15.67 7.19
C ASN A 150 13.44 -15.89 6.93
N GLU A 151 12.59 -15.72 7.94
CA GLU A 151 11.15 -15.79 7.78
C GLU A 151 10.65 -14.73 6.81
N PHE A 152 11.12 -13.50 6.97
CA PHE A 152 10.72 -12.39 6.09
C PHE A 152 11.19 -12.60 4.66
N ILE A 153 12.42 -13.08 4.42
CA ILE A 153 12.91 -13.42 3.08
C ILE A 153 12.04 -14.51 2.45
N LYS A 154 11.61 -15.51 3.21
CA LYS A 154 10.68 -16.54 2.71
C LYS A 154 9.36 -15.92 2.27
N CYS A 155 8.76 -15.04 3.07
CA CYS A 155 7.52 -14.34 2.70
C CYS A 155 7.69 -13.53 1.41
N LEU A 156 8.78 -12.75 1.27
CA LEU A 156 9.08 -12.00 0.05
C LEU A 156 9.23 -12.91 -1.17
N LEU A 157 9.92 -14.05 -1.02
CA LEU A 157 10.10 -14.99 -2.11
C LEU A 157 8.79 -15.68 -2.48
N ILE A 158 7.94 -16.03 -1.52
CA ILE A 158 6.62 -16.60 -1.77
C ILE A 158 5.78 -15.62 -2.59
N ASP A 159 5.78 -14.33 -2.24
CA ASP A 159 5.06 -13.31 -3.00
C ASP A 159 5.59 -13.19 -4.44
N ILE A 160 6.90 -13.18 -4.65
CA ILE A 160 7.50 -13.12 -5.98
C ILE A 160 7.15 -14.36 -6.81
N ILE A 161 7.30 -15.56 -6.25
CA ILE A 161 7.12 -16.80 -7.01
C ILE A 161 5.67 -17.17 -7.28
N SER A 162 4.74 -16.64 -6.50
CA SER A 162 3.30 -16.83 -6.74
C SER A 162 2.76 -15.89 -7.82
N ARG A 163 3.23 -14.64 -7.81
CA ARG A 163 2.67 -13.58 -8.66
C ARG A 163 3.41 -13.38 -9.98
N GLN A 164 4.72 -13.62 -10.00
CA GLN A 164 5.56 -13.39 -11.18
C GLN A 164 5.82 -14.68 -11.93
N TYR A 165 5.74 -14.64 -13.26
CA TYR A 165 6.06 -15.79 -14.08
C TYR A 165 7.56 -16.08 -14.10
N PHE A 166 7.95 -17.33 -13.96
CA PHE A 166 9.37 -17.73 -13.91
C PHE A 166 10.13 -17.52 -15.24
N GLY A 167 9.44 -17.28 -16.33
CA GLY A 167 10.05 -16.85 -17.59
C GLY A 167 10.43 -15.35 -17.61
N ASP A 168 9.77 -14.54 -16.79
CA ASP A 168 9.97 -13.09 -16.74
C ASP A 168 10.91 -12.68 -15.59
N VAL A 169 10.93 -13.46 -14.50
CA VAL A 169 11.74 -13.17 -13.31
C VAL A 169 12.66 -14.32 -12.96
N ASN A 170 13.96 -14.05 -12.90
CA ASN A 170 14.98 -14.99 -12.46
C ASN A 170 15.50 -14.59 -11.08
N VAL A 171 15.52 -15.55 -10.16
CA VAL A 171 16.05 -15.38 -8.81
C VAL A 171 17.47 -15.95 -8.73
N TYR A 172 18.42 -15.18 -8.20
CA TYR A 172 19.79 -15.57 -7.93
C TYR A 172 20.01 -15.52 -6.42
N ALA A 173 20.32 -16.64 -5.79
CA ALA A 173 20.56 -16.73 -4.36
C ALA A 173 22.06 -16.89 -4.06
N PHE A 174 22.62 -15.98 -3.27
CA PHE A 174 24.00 -16.05 -2.74
C PHE A 174 23.92 -16.33 -1.23
N ILE A 175 24.39 -17.50 -0.79
CA ILE A 175 24.22 -18.00 0.57
C ILE A 175 25.59 -18.26 1.15
N ASP A 176 26.01 -17.46 2.13
CA ASP A 176 27.31 -17.61 2.78
C ASP A 176 27.28 -18.63 3.93
N ASP A 177 26.17 -18.68 4.69
CA ASP A 177 26.01 -19.52 5.88
C ASP A 177 24.71 -20.36 5.83
N ASN A 178 24.72 -21.51 6.52
CA ASN A 178 23.53 -22.35 6.75
C ASN A 178 22.79 -22.72 5.46
N VAL A 179 23.50 -23.14 4.44
CA VAL A 179 22.97 -23.50 3.11
C VAL A 179 21.76 -24.44 3.22
N GLN A 180 21.75 -25.36 4.21
CA GLN A 180 20.66 -26.32 4.44
C GLN A 180 19.33 -25.66 4.77
N GLU A 181 19.31 -24.48 5.40
CA GLU A 181 18.07 -23.74 5.70
C GLU A 181 17.36 -23.25 4.43
N TYR A 182 18.09 -23.18 3.32
CA TYR A 182 17.62 -22.69 2.02
C TYR A 182 17.47 -23.81 0.97
N ASP A 183 17.49 -25.08 1.38
CA ASP A 183 17.34 -26.22 0.45
C ASP A 183 16.01 -26.19 -0.32
N TRP A 184 14.98 -25.59 0.24
CA TRP A 184 13.69 -25.37 -0.39
C TRP A 184 13.76 -24.51 -1.66
N LEU A 185 14.76 -23.61 -1.77
CA LEU A 185 14.98 -22.82 -2.98
C LEU A 185 15.19 -23.69 -4.22
N LYS A 186 15.72 -24.90 -4.05
CA LYS A 186 15.92 -25.86 -5.15
C LYS A 186 14.61 -26.29 -5.82
N LEU A 187 13.47 -26.08 -5.17
CA LEU A 187 12.15 -26.44 -5.66
C LEU A 187 11.48 -25.30 -6.46
N ILE A 188 12.08 -24.10 -6.45
CA ILE A 188 11.50 -22.90 -7.06
C ILE A 188 11.90 -22.83 -8.54
N PRO A 189 10.95 -22.76 -9.49
CA PRO A 189 11.26 -22.67 -10.93
C PRO A 189 12.09 -21.44 -11.28
N HIS A 190 11.86 -20.31 -10.61
CA HIS A 190 12.58 -19.03 -10.82
C HIS A 190 14.10 -19.09 -10.59
N ILE A 191 14.56 -20.12 -9.86
CA ILE A 191 15.99 -20.35 -9.60
C ILE A 191 16.61 -21.26 -10.66
N GLN A 192 15.79 -21.92 -11.48
CA GLN A 192 16.27 -22.86 -12.49
C GLN A 192 15.91 -22.44 -13.92
N PRO A 193 16.43 -21.31 -14.43
CA PRO A 193 16.18 -20.89 -15.80
C PRO A 193 16.80 -21.85 -16.84
N ASN A 194 17.77 -22.65 -16.41
CA ASN A 194 18.45 -23.66 -17.23
C ASN A 194 18.35 -25.03 -16.57
N PRO A 195 17.93 -26.08 -17.31
CA PRO A 195 17.80 -27.43 -16.75
C PRO A 195 19.10 -28.02 -16.16
N ASN A 196 20.28 -27.50 -16.58
CA ASN A 196 21.58 -28.03 -16.20
C ASN A 196 22.12 -27.48 -14.88
N PHE A 197 21.63 -26.32 -14.42
CA PHE A 197 22.11 -25.72 -13.15
C PHE A 197 21.03 -24.82 -12.52
N ARG A 198 21.22 -24.54 -11.23
CA ARG A 198 20.40 -23.61 -10.44
C ARG A 198 21.21 -22.36 -10.12
N ASN A 199 20.51 -21.25 -10.06
CA ASN A 199 21.09 -19.94 -9.68
C ASN A 199 21.32 -19.83 -8.16
N ILE A 200 21.91 -20.87 -7.55
CA ILE A 200 22.26 -20.89 -6.12
C ILE A 200 23.77 -20.92 -6.00
N VAL A 201 24.32 -19.91 -5.33
CA VAL A 201 25.76 -19.77 -5.06
C VAL A 201 26.00 -20.00 -3.58
N CYS A 202 26.74 -21.05 -3.23
CA CYS A 202 27.10 -21.37 -1.87
C CYS A 202 28.60 -21.67 -1.72
N ASP A 203 29.35 -21.74 -2.83
CA ASP A 203 30.78 -21.99 -2.89
C ASP A 203 31.42 -21.34 -4.13
N THR A 204 32.73 -21.46 -4.27
CA THR A 204 33.50 -20.88 -5.38
C THR A 204 33.15 -21.51 -6.73
N GLU A 205 32.80 -22.77 -6.75
CA GLU A 205 32.46 -23.49 -7.99
C GLU A 205 31.13 -23.04 -8.52
N SER A 206 30.09 -23.04 -7.69
CA SER A 206 28.75 -22.51 -8.03
C SER A 206 28.79 -21.04 -8.42
N LYS A 207 29.64 -20.22 -7.76
CA LYS A 207 29.84 -18.81 -8.13
C LYS A 207 30.32 -18.66 -9.57
N ASN A 208 31.31 -19.47 -9.98
CA ASN A 208 31.87 -19.42 -11.33
C ASN A 208 30.80 -19.80 -12.37
N ILE A 209 30.02 -20.86 -12.13
CA ILE A 209 28.97 -21.31 -13.02
C ILE A 209 27.90 -20.24 -13.20
N VAL A 210 27.38 -19.69 -12.10
CA VAL A 210 26.33 -18.66 -12.12
C VAL A 210 26.82 -17.37 -12.76
N SER A 211 28.09 -16.96 -12.50
CA SER A 211 28.68 -15.76 -13.09
C SER A 211 28.76 -15.84 -14.61
N VAL A 212 29.16 -16.99 -15.16
CA VAL A 212 29.20 -17.21 -16.62
C VAL A 212 27.78 -17.16 -17.19
N SER A 213 26.83 -17.79 -16.55
CA SER A 213 25.43 -17.78 -16.99
C SER A 213 24.84 -16.36 -17.02
N TYR A 214 25.07 -15.57 -15.97
CA TYR A 214 24.58 -14.19 -15.89
C TYR A 214 25.18 -13.31 -16.98
N THR A 215 26.46 -13.45 -17.29
CA THR A 215 27.11 -12.70 -18.36
C THR A 215 26.56 -13.07 -19.75
N HIS A 216 26.23 -14.32 -19.98
CA HIS A 216 25.59 -14.76 -21.23
C HIS A 216 24.18 -14.19 -21.39
N LEU A 217 23.34 -14.22 -20.36
CA LEU A 217 22.00 -13.65 -20.40
C LEU A 217 22.04 -12.16 -20.72
N ARG A 218 22.89 -11.39 -20.05
CA ARG A 218 23.03 -9.96 -20.27
C ARG A 218 23.55 -9.59 -21.68
N ALA A 219 24.38 -10.44 -22.26
CA ALA A 219 24.87 -10.25 -23.63
C ALA A 219 23.76 -10.47 -24.69
N HIS A 220 22.77 -11.31 -24.40
CA HIS A 220 21.63 -11.52 -25.28
C HIS A 220 20.59 -10.39 -25.20
N GLU A 221 20.40 -9.78 -24.03
CA GLU A 221 19.49 -8.65 -23.85
C GLU A 221 20.00 -7.37 -24.51
N THR A 222 21.30 -7.22 -24.68
CA THR A 222 21.94 -6.02 -25.30
C THR A 222 22.16 -6.15 -26.80
N ALA A 223 21.88 -7.28 -27.41
CA ALA A 223 22.03 -7.53 -28.84
C ALA A 223 20.72 -7.40 -29.60
#